data_610039efec2c39bdbd6125274a3950c9
#
_entry.id   610039efec2c39bdbd6125274a3950c9
#
_cell.length_a   1.000
_cell.length_b   1.000
_cell.length_c   1.000
_cell.angle_alpha   90.00
_cell.angle_beta   90.00
_cell.angle_gamma   90.00
#
_symmetry.space_group_name_H-M   'P 1'
#
loop_
_entity.id
_entity.type
_entity.pdbx_description
1 polymer ?
#
loop_
_entity_poly.entity_id
_entity_poly.type
_entity_poly.pdbx_seq_one_letter_code
_entity_poly.pdbx_strand_id
1 'polypeptide(L)'
;MVDYLTTIDCSLFVCDYDHNAPSVEYLRDTHYRLYERYRKVRPDTPILFMSKPDIQNDPQGEERLRIIRKTYLRAKKRGDNNVYFLSGKRFYGKGNSWDYAIEGCHPTDRGFARMAEEIYKKMVEIDKKFK
;
A
#
# COMPACT_ATOMS: atom_id res chain seq x y z
N MET A 1 11.68 3.51 13.43
CA MET A 1 11.33 3.66 12.01
C MET A 1 10.21 4.68 11.79
N VAL A 2 9.02 4.54 12.38
CA VAL A 2 7.92 5.51 12.14
C VAL A 2 8.33 6.93 12.52
N ASP A 3 9.01 7.12 13.65
CA ASP A 3 9.45 8.45 14.10
C ASP A 3 10.40 9.11 13.10
N TYR A 4 11.26 8.34 12.45
CA TYR A 4 12.10 8.84 11.37
C TYR A 4 11.28 9.24 10.14
N LEU A 5 10.29 8.41 9.74
CA LEU A 5 9.42 8.74 8.61
C LEU A 5 8.63 10.04 8.84
N THR A 6 8.29 10.35 10.09
CA THR A 6 7.58 11.59 10.41
C THR A 6 8.43 12.85 10.32
N THR A 7 9.76 12.73 10.26
CA THR A 7 10.66 13.89 10.04
C THR A 7 10.77 14.30 8.57
N ILE A 8 10.36 13.41 7.66
CA ILE A 8 10.43 13.66 6.21
C ILE A 8 9.21 14.48 5.79
N ASP A 9 9.46 15.63 5.16
CA ASP A 9 8.40 16.39 4.53
C ASP A 9 8.07 15.80 3.17
N CYS A 10 6.82 15.41 2.95
CA CYS A 10 6.39 14.78 1.70
C CYS A 10 4.95 15.17 1.34
N SER A 11 4.70 15.27 0.04
CA SER A 11 3.37 15.57 -0.51
C SER A 11 2.42 14.38 -0.48
N LEU A 12 2.95 13.16 -0.38
CA LEU A 12 2.20 11.91 -0.29
C LEU A 12 3.06 10.85 0.41
N PHE A 13 2.53 10.23 1.45
CA PHE A 13 3.14 9.04 2.04
C PHE A 13 2.57 7.78 1.38
N VAL A 14 3.37 7.09 0.59
CA VAL A 14 3.03 5.78 0.02
C VAL A 14 3.49 4.70 1.00
N CYS A 15 2.53 4.02 1.62
CA CYS A 15 2.78 2.95 2.57
C CYS A 15 2.71 1.59 1.87
N ASP A 16 3.86 1.12 1.38
CA ASP A 16 4.07 -0.21 0.80
C ASP A 16 4.82 -1.09 1.79
N TYR A 17 4.12 -1.48 2.85
CA TYR A 17 4.70 -2.16 4.01
C TYR A 17 4.50 -3.68 4.00
N ASP A 18 3.62 -4.18 3.16
CA ASP A 18 3.11 -5.55 3.17
C ASP A 18 4.23 -6.61 3.14
N HIS A 19 5.08 -6.60 2.12
CA HIS A 19 6.19 -7.54 1.99
C HIS A 19 7.22 -7.45 3.12
N ASN A 20 7.38 -6.29 3.74
CA ASN A 20 8.35 -6.08 4.81
C ASN A 20 7.88 -6.60 6.16
N ALA A 21 6.62 -6.94 6.31
CA ALA A 21 6.11 -7.59 7.51
C ALA A 21 6.46 -9.09 7.48
N PRO A 22 7.21 -9.59 8.46
CA PRO A 22 7.72 -10.97 8.44
C PRO A 22 6.62 -12.03 8.58
N SER A 23 5.47 -11.68 9.12
CA SER A 23 4.30 -12.56 9.21
C SER A 23 2.98 -11.79 9.14
N VAL A 24 1.88 -12.51 8.97
CA VAL A 24 0.51 -11.96 9.00
C VAL A 24 0.19 -11.36 10.36
N GLU A 25 0.60 -12.02 11.43
CA GLU A 25 0.41 -11.56 12.81
C GLU A 25 1.14 -10.24 13.03
N TYR A 26 2.39 -10.16 12.60
CA TYR A 26 3.19 -8.95 12.70
C TYR A 26 2.55 -7.79 11.90
N LEU A 27 2.09 -8.05 10.67
CA LEU A 27 1.38 -7.07 9.86
C LEU A 27 0.09 -6.59 10.55
N ARG A 28 -0.68 -7.51 11.12
CA ARG A 28 -1.92 -7.22 11.84
C ARG A 28 -1.68 -6.32 13.05
N ASP A 29 -0.62 -6.60 13.80
CA ASP A 29 -0.31 -5.89 15.04
C ASP A 29 0.32 -4.51 14.79
N THR A 30 1.01 -4.33 13.67
CA THR A 30 1.83 -3.13 13.43
C THR A 30 1.26 -2.17 12.41
N HIS A 31 0.53 -2.63 11.39
CA HIS A 31 0.11 -1.78 10.27
C HIS A 31 -0.80 -0.61 10.69
N TYR A 32 -1.80 -0.88 11.54
CA TYR A 32 -2.67 0.18 12.03
C TYR A 32 -1.94 1.13 13.02
N ARG A 33 -1.03 0.60 13.85
CA ARG A 33 -0.22 1.40 14.77
C ARG A 33 0.75 2.33 14.03
N LEU A 34 1.31 1.86 12.90
CA LEU A 34 2.13 2.70 12.02
C LEU A 34 1.31 3.90 11.53
N TYR A 35 0.10 3.65 11.01
CA TYR A 35 -0.81 4.70 10.60
C TYR A 35 -1.11 5.70 11.73
N GLU A 36 -1.55 5.22 12.90
CA GLU A 36 -1.92 6.11 14.03
C GLU A 36 -0.75 7.00 14.44
N ARG A 37 0.45 6.41 14.53
CA ARG A 37 1.65 7.13 14.94
C ARG A 37 2.10 8.16 13.90
N TYR A 38 2.05 7.79 12.62
CA TYR A 38 2.36 8.72 11.53
C TYR A 38 1.35 9.87 11.48
N ARG A 39 0.06 9.57 11.48
CA ARG A 39 -1.01 10.55 11.39
C ARG A 39 -1.01 11.55 12.56
N LYS A 40 -0.62 11.13 13.76
CA LYS A 40 -0.49 11.99 14.92
C LYS A 40 0.51 13.15 14.71
N VAL A 41 1.58 12.91 13.97
CA VAL A 41 2.64 13.90 13.69
C VAL A 41 2.41 14.63 12.37
N ARG A 42 1.85 13.93 11.39
CA ARG A 42 1.56 14.43 10.03
C ARG A 42 0.05 14.40 9.75
N PRO A 43 -0.71 15.33 10.34
CA PRO A 43 -2.18 15.29 10.29
C PRO A 43 -2.74 15.47 8.88
N ASP A 44 -2.06 16.25 8.02
CA ASP A 44 -2.58 16.68 6.71
C ASP A 44 -1.96 15.92 5.51
N THR A 45 -0.87 15.17 5.74
CA THR A 45 -0.22 14.43 4.65
C THR A 45 -1.12 13.32 4.11
N PRO A 46 -1.42 13.29 2.80
CA PRO A 46 -2.15 12.17 2.21
C PRO A 46 -1.39 10.85 2.41
N ILE A 47 -2.12 9.78 2.73
CA ILE A 47 -1.55 8.44 2.89
C ILE A 47 -2.19 7.49 1.88
N LEU A 48 -1.37 6.85 1.04
CA LEU A 48 -1.79 5.77 0.16
C LEU A 48 -1.32 4.43 0.72
N PHE A 49 -2.25 3.63 1.22
CA PHE A 49 -1.96 2.25 1.61
C PHE A 49 -1.98 1.35 0.39
N MET A 50 -0.95 0.54 0.23
CA MET A 50 -0.86 -0.45 -0.84
C MET A 50 -0.69 -1.85 -0.26
N SER A 51 -1.29 -2.83 -0.92
CA SER A 51 -0.98 -4.24 -0.66
C SER A 51 -0.03 -4.78 -1.73
N LYS A 52 0.66 -5.86 -1.40
CA LYS A 52 1.62 -6.52 -2.30
C LYS A 52 1.00 -6.93 -3.65
N PRO A 53 1.79 -7.00 -4.73
CA PRO A 53 1.28 -7.28 -6.07
C PRO A 53 0.94 -8.75 -6.33
N ASP A 54 1.60 -9.68 -5.64
CA ASP A 54 1.56 -11.13 -5.85
C ASP A 54 0.52 -11.85 -4.98
N ILE A 55 -0.56 -11.18 -4.62
CA ILE A 55 -1.61 -11.69 -3.71
C ILE A 55 -2.10 -13.09 -4.11
N GLN A 56 -2.27 -13.33 -5.39
CA GLN A 56 -2.78 -14.60 -5.94
C GLN A 56 -1.77 -15.75 -5.84
N ASN A 57 -0.49 -15.44 -5.67
CA ASN A 57 0.60 -16.42 -5.60
C ASN A 57 1.01 -16.72 -4.16
N ASP A 58 0.53 -15.93 -3.20
CA ASP A 58 0.82 -16.11 -1.78
C ASP A 58 -0.40 -16.71 -1.07
N PRO A 59 -0.26 -17.88 -0.41
CA PRO A 59 -1.33 -18.47 0.39
C PRO A 59 -1.92 -17.53 1.45
N GLN A 60 -1.13 -16.57 1.94
CA GLN A 60 -1.54 -15.58 2.93
C GLN A 60 -1.93 -14.22 2.29
N GLY A 61 -1.84 -14.08 0.96
CA GLY A 61 -2.03 -12.82 0.26
C GLY A 61 -3.38 -12.16 0.52
N GLU A 62 -4.46 -12.94 0.51
CA GLU A 62 -5.81 -12.44 0.79
C GLU A 62 -5.97 -11.96 2.24
N GLU A 63 -5.36 -12.63 3.19
CA GLU A 63 -5.41 -12.22 4.60
C GLU A 63 -4.61 -10.93 4.81
N ARG A 64 -3.42 -10.82 4.24
CA ARG A 64 -2.60 -9.60 4.24
C ARG A 64 -3.35 -8.42 3.64
N LEU A 65 -3.95 -8.60 2.47
CA LEU A 65 -4.80 -7.59 1.82
C LEU A 65 -5.92 -7.11 2.74
N ARG A 66 -6.62 -8.04 3.43
CA ARG A 66 -7.70 -7.68 4.37
C ARG A 66 -7.19 -6.84 5.53
N ILE A 67 -6.00 -7.13 6.06
CA ILE A 67 -5.39 -6.37 7.16
C ILE A 67 -5.14 -4.92 6.73
N ILE A 68 -4.51 -4.71 5.58
CA ILE A 68 -4.21 -3.38 5.06
C ILE A 68 -5.50 -2.61 4.75
N ARG A 69 -6.45 -3.26 4.08
CA ARG A 69 -7.76 -2.67 3.81
C ARG A 69 -8.51 -2.32 5.10
N LYS A 70 -8.39 -3.13 6.15
CA LYS A 70 -8.99 -2.85 7.47
C LYS A 70 -8.40 -1.59 8.09
N THR A 71 -7.08 -1.35 7.96
CA THR A 71 -6.45 -0.10 8.39
C THR A 71 -7.07 1.09 7.69
N TYR A 72 -7.17 1.05 6.36
CA TYR A 72 -7.82 2.10 5.56
C TYR A 72 -9.26 2.36 6.02
N LEU A 73 -10.08 1.32 6.11
CA LEU A 73 -11.49 1.46 6.49
C LEU A 73 -11.66 1.99 7.92
N ARG A 74 -10.79 1.59 8.84
CA ARG A 74 -10.77 2.09 10.22
C ARG A 74 -10.39 3.57 10.29
N ALA A 75 -9.41 4.00 9.50
CA ALA A 75 -9.02 5.39 9.38
C ALA A 75 -10.19 6.24 8.84
N LYS A 76 -10.83 5.79 7.75
CA LYS A 76 -12.03 6.45 7.19
C LYS A 76 -13.17 6.55 8.21
N LYS A 77 -13.45 5.49 8.95
CA LYS A 77 -14.49 5.48 10.00
C LYS A 77 -14.22 6.48 11.13
N ARG A 78 -12.95 6.81 11.38
CA ARG A 78 -12.54 7.83 12.37
C ARG A 78 -12.54 9.25 11.81
N GLY A 79 -13.00 9.45 10.58
CA GLY A 79 -13.10 10.76 9.94
C GLY A 79 -11.85 11.20 9.17
N ASP A 80 -10.83 10.34 9.04
CA ASP A 80 -9.67 10.66 8.20
C ASP A 80 -10.04 10.54 6.72
N ASN A 81 -10.28 11.68 6.09
CA ASN A 81 -10.63 11.76 4.67
C ASN A 81 -9.38 11.76 3.76
N ASN A 82 -8.18 11.89 4.32
CA ASN A 82 -6.94 11.99 3.59
C ASN A 82 -6.16 10.66 3.54
N VAL A 83 -6.88 9.55 3.56
CA VAL A 83 -6.34 8.20 3.36
C VAL A 83 -6.96 7.55 2.14
N TYR A 84 -6.14 6.80 1.42
CA TYR A 84 -6.46 6.14 0.16
C TYR A 84 -5.98 4.70 0.19
N PHE A 85 -6.51 3.87 -0.70
CA PHE A 85 -6.16 2.46 -0.77
C PHE A 85 -6.02 2.01 -2.22
N LEU A 86 -4.96 1.24 -2.49
CA LEU A 86 -4.71 0.60 -3.77
C LEU A 86 -4.44 -0.90 -3.54
N SER A 87 -5.32 -1.74 -4.09
CA SER A 87 -5.15 -3.18 -4.01
C SER A 87 -4.09 -3.68 -4.99
N GLY A 88 -3.15 -4.48 -4.50
CA GLY A 88 -2.14 -5.13 -5.33
C GLY A 88 -2.69 -6.07 -6.40
N LYS A 89 -3.95 -6.53 -6.26
CA LYS A 89 -4.65 -7.28 -7.33
C LYS A 89 -4.73 -6.53 -8.66
N ARG A 90 -4.54 -5.22 -8.65
CA ARG A 90 -4.55 -4.40 -9.87
C ARG A 90 -3.21 -4.39 -10.60
N PHE A 91 -2.12 -4.71 -9.89
CA PHE A 91 -0.77 -4.57 -10.43
C PHE A 91 -0.45 -5.59 -11.53
N TYR A 92 -0.77 -6.86 -11.29
CA TYR A 92 -0.49 -7.91 -12.28
C TYR A 92 -1.73 -8.26 -13.14
N GLY A 93 -2.89 -7.64 -12.85
CA GLY A 93 -4.12 -7.83 -13.61
C GLY A 93 -4.71 -9.23 -13.46
N LYS A 94 -5.65 -9.55 -14.37
CA LYS A 94 -6.20 -10.89 -14.52
C LYS A 94 -5.40 -11.59 -15.60
N GLY A 95 -4.66 -12.64 -15.27
CA GLY A 95 -3.89 -13.39 -16.26
C GLY A 95 -2.71 -14.12 -15.65
N ASN A 96 -1.76 -14.48 -16.49
CA ASN A 96 -0.56 -15.18 -16.07
C ASN A 96 0.38 -14.21 -15.32
N SER A 97 0.47 -14.37 -14.00
CA SER A 97 1.35 -13.55 -13.16
C SER A 97 2.84 -13.70 -13.50
N TRP A 98 3.21 -14.78 -14.17
CA TRP A 98 4.59 -15.04 -14.63
C TRP A 98 5.11 -14.00 -15.63
N ASP A 99 4.23 -13.32 -16.36
CA ASP A 99 4.62 -12.21 -17.25
C ASP A 99 5.09 -10.97 -16.48
N TYR A 100 4.68 -10.84 -15.22
CA TYR A 100 4.88 -9.66 -14.40
C TYR A 100 5.77 -9.88 -13.18
N ALA A 101 6.05 -11.14 -12.82
CA ALA A 101 6.84 -11.46 -11.65
C ALA A 101 7.79 -12.63 -11.90
N ILE A 102 9.01 -12.51 -11.40
CA ILE A 102 9.96 -13.63 -11.27
C ILE A 102 9.56 -14.41 -10.03
N GLU A 103 9.58 -15.74 -10.11
CA GLU A 103 9.24 -16.63 -8.98
C GLU A 103 7.82 -16.40 -8.42
N GLY A 104 6.98 -15.69 -9.18
CA GLY A 104 5.63 -15.34 -8.75
C GLY A 104 5.56 -14.22 -7.70
N CYS A 105 6.70 -13.61 -7.34
CA CYS A 105 6.80 -12.60 -6.28
C CYS A 105 7.44 -11.29 -6.77
N HIS A 106 8.72 -11.33 -7.20
CA HIS A 106 9.46 -10.12 -7.55
C HIS A 106 9.06 -9.60 -8.93
N PRO A 107 8.70 -8.29 -9.04
CA PRO A 107 8.30 -7.73 -10.33
C PRO A 107 9.41 -7.80 -11.38
N THR A 108 9.04 -8.17 -12.62
CA THR A 108 9.84 -7.91 -13.81
C THR A 108 9.74 -6.44 -14.20
N ASP A 109 10.52 -5.97 -15.19
CA ASP A 109 10.38 -4.62 -15.75
C ASP A 109 8.94 -4.32 -16.16
N ARG A 110 8.27 -5.31 -16.77
CA ARG A 110 6.85 -5.21 -17.14
C ARG A 110 5.94 -5.12 -15.92
N GLY A 111 6.28 -5.85 -14.85
CA GLY A 111 5.60 -5.77 -13.57
C GLY A 111 5.73 -4.39 -12.94
N PHE A 112 6.94 -3.84 -12.89
CA PHE A 112 7.20 -2.50 -12.39
C PHE A 112 6.48 -1.43 -13.21
N ALA A 113 6.52 -1.52 -14.55
CA ALA A 113 5.80 -0.59 -15.42
C ALA A 113 4.29 -0.60 -15.13
N ARG A 114 3.70 -1.79 -14.96
CA ARG A 114 2.29 -1.94 -14.63
C ARG A 114 1.94 -1.38 -13.24
N MET A 115 2.79 -1.65 -12.25
CA MET A 115 2.63 -1.06 -10.90
C MET A 115 2.68 0.47 -10.96
N ALA A 116 3.67 1.02 -11.68
CA ALA A 116 3.82 2.46 -11.85
C ALA A 116 2.58 3.11 -12.48
N GLU A 117 1.99 2.50 -13.51
CA GLU A 117 0.74 2.98 -14.13
C GLU A 117 -0.42 3.05 -13.13
N GLU A 118 -0.64 2.00 -12.34
CA GLU A 118 -1.75 1.96 -11.39
C GLU A 118 -1.53 2.92 -10.21
N ILE A 119 -0.28 3.05 -9.73
CA ILE A 119 0.09 4.01 -8.70
C ILE A 119 -0.10 5.43 -9.22
N TYR A 120 0.38 5.75 -10.43
CA TYR A 120 0.24 7.06 -11.04
C TYR A 120 -1.24 7.47 -11.18
N LYS A 121 -2.10 6.57 -11.69
CA LYS A 121 -3.55 6.81 -11.75
C LYS A 121 -4.13 7.18 -10.38
N LYS A 122 -3.70 6.46 -9.33
CA LYS A 122 -4.13 6.73 -7.97
C LYS A 122 -3.58 8.05 -7.43
N MET A 123 -2.34 8.41 -7.73
CA MET A 123 -1.76 9.70 -7.35
C MET A 123 -2.52 10.87 -7.96
N VAL A 124 -2.87 10.79 -9.24
CA VAL A 124 -3.67 11.81 -9.93
C VAL A 124 -5.09 11.93 -9.36
N GLU A 125 -5.66 10.82 -8.90
CA GLU A 125 -6.96 10.82 -8.18
C GLU A 125 -6.83 11.55 -6.83
N ILE A 126 -5.72 11.35 -6.11
CA ILE A 126 -5.45 11.98 -4.80
C ILE A 126 -5.23 13.48 -4.95
N ASP A 127 -4.40 13.89 -5.90
CA ASP A 127 -4.10 15.30 -6.14
C ASP A 127 -3.78 15.53 -7.61
N LYS A 128 -4.58 16.38 -8.26
CA LYS A 128 -4.41 16.73 -9.69
C LYS A 128 -3.05 17.34 -10.02
N LYS A 129 -2.30 17.85 -9.04
CA LYS A 129 -0.93 18.35 -9.25
C LYS A 129 0.07 17.28 -9.72
N PHE A 130 -0.26 15.99 -9.55
CA PHE A 130 0.56 14.89 -10.05
C PHE A 130 0.35 14.56 -11.53
N LYS A 131 -0.50 15.33 -12.24
CA LYS A 131 -0.70 15.17 -13.69
C LYS A 131 0.51 15.60 -14.50
#